data_e55a067aca7ad701c76c746cc6f0d289
#
_entry.id   e55a067aca7ad701c76c746cc6f0d289
#
_cell.length_a   1.000
_cell.length_b   1.000
_cell.length_c   1.000
_cell.angle_alpha   90.00
_cell.angle_beta   90.00
_cell.angle_gamma   90.00
#
_symmetry.space_group_name_H-M   'P 1'
#
loop_
_entity.id
_entity.type
_entity.pdbx_description
1 polymer ?
#
loop_
_entity_poly.entity_id
_entity_poly.type
_entity_poly.pdbx_seq_one_letter_code
_entity_poly.pdbx_strand_id
1 'polypeptide(L)'
;MKRFVLVLLMVGVLLVSGASTAWAAEEINVIYMAQAAYQPPEIREMADLFEELSGIKVNLEFVKYDEQHEKVVASAVAPIPTYDVFSLDLIWTAEFASKGFCVALDDYMSPAVKEDIAPAIMDAFVFEGKTWAMPFLANFQLFFYNIDMIKKAGFDAPPKTLEEMVEQMEAIKAKGICKYPWTDSWNQKEGLTCEYVWITGAFGGDTFDEKGRPIFNTGPGLKALEFMVMLLDKGLASPKSLTNDEPAAKDDFIAGNAAFTSNWTFQYGLMNDPSVSKVVGAGQMGLLPIAKDVLGKYPYETASVSGFQGAAILANSKNKEAAWKYIRYITSPIVQRAYLTEMPVWTSVQTSAYAKTMDPVMDVKAKEIASVHHRPKVPPYPEVSSILQRYIHLALAGKMAPKEALDNAKTEIEVVMGL
;
A
#
# COMPACT_ATOMS: atom_id res chain seq x y z
N MET A 1 -17.44 -21.42 10.16
CA MET A 1 -17.16 -22.64 10.95
C MET A 1 -16.06 -22.28 11.95
N LYS A 2 -16.38 -22.22 13.23
CA LYS A 2 -15.45 -21.82 14.30
C LYS A 2 -14.32 -22.86 14.41
N ARG A 3 -13.07 -22.45 14.21
CA ARG A 3 -11.90 -23.29 14.51
C ARG A 3 -11.42 -22.99 15.93
N PHE A 4 -11.78 -23.86 16.86
CA PHE A 4 -11.17 -23.92 18.18
C PHE A 4 -9.82 -24.62 18.09
N VAL A 5 -8.74 -23.94 18.40
CA VAL A 5 -7.45 -24.56 18.71
C VAL A 5 -7.28 -24.52 20.23
N LEU A 6 -7.44 -25.66 20.85
CA LEU A 6 -7.24 -25.86 22.30
C LEU A 6 -5.75 -26.04 22.56
N VAL A 7 -5.12 -25.10 23.24
CA VAL A 7 -3.77 -25.30 23.83
C VAL A 7 -3.95 -25.34 25.34
N LEU A 8 -3.89 -26.53 25.93
CA LEU A 8 -3.81 -26.72 27.38
C LEU A 8 -2.36 -26.44 27.84
N LEU A 9 -2.15 -25.44 28.70
CA LEU A 9 -0.95 -25.27 29.50
C LEU A 9 -1.34 -25.34 30.98
N MET A 10 -0.81 -26.37 31.67
CA MET A 10 -0.88 -26.47 33.12
C MET A 10 -0.03 -25.36 33.76
N VAL A 11 -0.63 -24.53 34.59
CA VAL A 11 0.06 -23.58 35.47
C VAL A 11 -0.16 -24.00 36.90
N GLY A 12 0.94 -24.35 37.58
CA GLY A 12 0.95 -24.63 39.01
C GLY A 12 0.73 -23.33 39.82
N VAL A 13 -0.24 -23.34 40.70
CA VAL A 13 -0.58 -22.23 41.60
C VAL A 13 0.37 -22.27 42.79
N LEU A 14 1.26 -21.28 42.89
CA LEU A 14 1.93 -20.89 44.14
C LEU A 14 1.22 -19.65 44.70
N LEU A 15 0.43 -19.85 45.75
CA LEU A 15 -0.15 -18.78 46.56
C LEU A 15 0.93 -18.09 47.37
N VAL A 16 1.37 -16.90 46.94
CA VAL A 16 2.11 -15.95 47.76
C VAL A 16 1.16 -14.79 48.05
N SER A 17 0.66 -14.69 49.31
CA SER A 17 -0.06 -13.56 49.83
C SER A 17 0.90 -12.38 50.01
N GLY A 18 1.00 -11.52 49.02
CA GLY A 18 1.67 -10.22 49.05
C GLY A 18 0.68 -9.12 48.71
N ALA A 19 0.66 -8.06 49.50
CA ALA A 19 -0.21 -6.89 49.32
C ALA A 19 -0.23 -6.42 47.87
N SER A 20 -1.34 -6.59 47.19
CA SER A 20 -1.57 -6.08 45.86
C SER A 20 -1.69 -4.56 45.92
N THR A 21 -0.57 -3.84 45.70
CA THR A 21 -0.67 -2.55 45.05
C THR A 21 -1.36 -2.83 43.72
N ALA A 22 -2.58 -2.39 43.57
CA ALA A 22 -3.25 -2.39 42.27
C ALA A 22 -2.40 -1.49 41.33
N TRP A 23 -1.47 -2.11 40.58
CA TRP A 23 -0.87 -1.44 39.45
C TRP A 23 -2.02 -1.16 38.50
N ALA A 24 -2.21 0.12 38.15
CA ALA A 24 -3.10 0.45 37.06
C ALA A 24 -2.66 -0.42 35.88
N ALA A 25 -3.63 -1.12 35.27
CA ALA A 25 -3.31 -1.95 34.10
C ALA A 25 -2.59 -1.05 33.09
N GLU A 26 -1.42 -1.51 32.63
CA GLU A 26 -0.65 -0.80 31.60
C GLU A 26 -1.54 -0.68 30.36
N GLU A 27 -1.70 0.52 29.78
CA GLU A 27 -2.53 0.74 28.62
C GLU A 27 -1.80 1.54 27.55
N ILE A 28 -2.12 1.29 26.28
CA ILE A 28 -1.62 2.01 25.13
C ILE A 28 -2.77 2.46 24.23
N ASN A 29 -2.60 3.61 23.60
CA ASN A 29 -3.52 4.16 22.62
C ASN A 29 -2.92 4.00 21.22
N VAL A 30 -3.69 3.42 20.32
CA VAL A 30 -3.20 3.05 18.97
C VAL A 30 -4.15 3.59 17.92
N ILE A 31 -3.60 4.25 16.89
CA ILE A 31 -4.38 4.74 15.75
C ILE A 31 -3.99 4.01 14.47
N TYR A 32 -5.01 3.56 13.74
CA TYR A 32 -4.88 2.91 12.42
C TYR A 32 -5.79 3.58 11.40
N MET A 33 -5.41 3.49 10.13
CA MET A 33 -6.35 3.76 9.06
C MET A 33 -7.31 2.59 8.85
N ALA A 34 -8.54 2.91 8.40
CA ALA A 34 -9.65 1.95 8.27
C ALA A 34 -9.98 1.58 6.82
N GLN A 35 -9.16 1.92 5.83
CA GLN A 35 -9.56 1.86 4.42
C GLN A 35 -8.94 0.75 3.60
N ALA A 36 -7.69 0.42 3.84
CA ALA A 36 -6.97 -0.62 3.12
C ALA A 36 -6.24 -1.49 4.12
N ALA A 37 -5.88 -2.69 3.73
CA ALA A 37 -5.18 -3.63 4.58
C ALA A 37 -6.08 -4.42 5.54
N TYR A 38 -5.53 -4.78 6.68
CA TYR A 38 -6.28 -5.46 7.72
C TYR A 38 -7.49 -4.62 8.15
N GLN A 39 -8.65 -5.24 8.13
CA GLN A 39 -9.89 -4.56 8.49
C GLN A 39 -10.00 -4.33 10.00
N PRO A 40 -10.74 -3.31 10.46
CA PRO A 40 -10.90 -3.03 11.88
C PRO A 40 -11.25 -4.25 12.77
N PRO A 41 -12.12 -5.20 12.36
CA PRO A 41 -12.37 -6.41 13.14
C PRO A 41 -11.13 -7.31 13.29
N GLU A 42 -10.28 -7.44 12.27
CA GLU A 42 -9.05 -8.24 12.32
C GLU A 42 -8.04 -7.62 13.28
N ILE A 43 -7.84 -6.30 13.21
CA ILE A 43 -6.96 -5.57 14.13
C ILE A 43 -7.48 -5.66 15.57
N ARG A 44 -8.81 -5.59 15.76
CA ARG A 44 -9.42 -5.75 17.10
C ARG A 44 -9.14 -7.15 17.65
N GLU A 45 -9.33 -8.20 16.84
CA GLU A 45 -9.03 -9.57 17.25
C GLU A 45 -7.55 -9.76 17.64
N MET A 46 -6.63 -9.18 16.86
CA MET A 46 -5.18 -9.19 17.18
C MET A 46 -4.94 -8.49 18.52
N ALA A 47 -5.57 -7.34 18.76
CA ALA A 47 -5.40 -6.57 20.00
C ALA A 47 -5.98 -7.30 21.21
N ASP A 48 -7.18 -7.89 21.09
CA ASP A 48 -7.83 -8.64 22.17
C ASP A 48 -6.97 -9.84 22.61
N LEU A 49 -6.41 -10.58 21.64
CA LEU A 49 -5.46 -11.67 21.93
C LEU A 49 -4.18 -11.17 22.61
N PHE A 50 -3.66 -10.02 22.20
CA PHE A 50 -2.51 -9.41 22.86
C PHE A 50 -2.84 -9.00 24.30
N GLU A 51 -4.00 -8.41 24.55
CA GLU A 51 -4.47 -8.04 25.90
C GLU A 51 -4.55 -9.29 26.80
N GLU A 52 -5.13 -10.39 26.32
CA GLU A 52 -5.20 -11.65 27.06
C GLU A 52 -3.83 -12.20 27.42
N LEU A 53 -2.85 -12.11 26.49
CA LEU A 53 -1.50 -12.69 26.66
C LEU A 53 -0.59 -11.80 27.52
N SER A 54 -0.74 -10.48 27.45
CA SER A 54 0.21 -9.53 28.04
C SER A 54 -0.33 -8.83 29.30
N GLY A 55 -1.65 -8.73 29.43
CA GLY A 55 -2.31 -7.89 30.46
C GLY A 55 -2.25 -6.39 30.14
N ILE A 56 -1.74 -5.98 28.97
CA ILE A 56 -1.67 -4.59 28.53
C ILE A 56 -2.92 -4.28 27.72
N LYS A 57 -3.68 -3.26 28.12
CA LYS A 57 -4.90 -2.84 27.43
C LYS A 57 -4.56 -2.04 26.17
N VAL A 58 -5.29 -2.27 25.07
CA VAL A 58 -5.11 -1.60 23.78
C VAL A 58 -6.36 -0.83 23.38
N ASN A 59 -6.30 0.48 23.45
CA ASN A 59 -7.37 1.36 22.99
C ASN A 59 -7.14 1.67 21.50
N LEU A 60 -8.01 1.16 20.62
CA LEU A 60 -7.90 1.34 19.17
C LEU A 60 -8.79 2.46 18.67
N GLU A 61 -8.22 3.35 17.86
CA GLU A 61 -8.93 4.31 17.03
C GLU A 61 -8.70 4.00 15.55
N PHE A 62 -9.77 4.00 14.75
CA PHE A 62 -9.73 3.83 13.31
C PHE A 62 -10.23 5.10 12.62
N VAL A 63 -9.43 5.60 11.68
CA VAL A 63 -9.72 6.83 10.96
C VAL A 63 -9.55 6.64 9.45
N LYS A 64 -10.07 7.57 8.66
CA LYS A 64 -9.80 7.60 7.24
C LYS A 64 -8.33 7.97 6.97
N TYR A 65 -7.80 7.51 5.84
CA TYR A 65 -6.41 7.77 5.46
C TYR A 65 -6.06 9.26 5.52
N ASP A 66 -6.89 10.11 4.91
CA ASP A 66 -6.67 11.56 4.84
C ASP A 66 -6.64 12.24 6.23
N GLU A 67 -7.28 11.64 7.24
CA GLU A 67 -7.36 12.20 8.61
C GLU A 67 -6.20 11.75 9.50
N GLN A 68 -5.56 10.64 9.16
CA GLN A 68 -4.57 10.00 10.05
C GLN A 68 -3.33 10.85 10.23
N HIS A 69 -2.76 11.38 9.15
CA HIS A 69 -1.55 12.20 9.20
C HIS A 69 -1.73 13.39 10.15
N GLU A 70 -2.79 14.17 9.97
CA GLU A 70 -3.08 15.35 10.80
C GLU A 70 -3.25 15.00 12.29
N LYS A 71 -3.98 13.91 12.61
CA LYS A 71 -4.18 13.46 13.98
C LYS A 71 -2.89 13.01 14.65
N VAL A 72 -2.05 12.27 13.92
CA VAL A 72 -0.76 11.81 14.46
C VAL A 72 0.21 12.97 14.64
N VAL A 73 0.29 13.92 13.70
CA VAL A 73 1.09 15.14 13.84
C VAL A 73 0.61 15.96 15.04
N ALA A 74 -0.70 16.18 15.21
CA ALA A 74 -1.24 16.88 16.37
C ALA A 74 -0.87 16.18 17.69
N SER A 75 -0.89 14.85 17.73
CA SER A 75 -0.47 14.07 18.89
C SER A 75 1.04 14.18 19.14
N ALA A 76 1.86 14.18 18.08
CA ALA A 76 3.31 14.26 18.19
C ALA A 76 3.82 15.60 18.78
N VAL A 77 3.12 16.72 18.49
CA VAL A 77 3.50 18.03 19.00
C VAL A 77 2.85 18.38 20.37
N ALA A 78 1.89 17.56 20.83
CA ALA A 78 1.22 17.78 22.09
C ALA A 78 2.15 17.48 23.29
N PRO A 79 2.05 18.21 24.41
CA PRO A 79 2.79 17.90 25.64
C PRO A 79 2.48 16.51 26.22
N ILE A 80 1.26 16.03 26.01
CA ILE A 80 0.79 14.69 26.35
C ILE A 80 0.22 14.11 25.04
N PRO A 81 0.80 13.04 24.51
CA PRO A 81 0.31 12.45 23.26
C PRO A 81 -1.04 11.79 23.47
N THR A 82 -1.87 11.82 22.44
CA THR A 82 -3.14 11.07 22.39
C THR A 82 -2.86 9.60 22.09
N TYR A 83 -1.82 9.31 21.30
CA TYR A 83 -1.48 7.97 20.85
C TYR A 83 -0.07 7.59 21.29
N ASP A 84 0.16 6.30 21.49
CA ASP A 84 1.46 5.69 21.73
C ASP A 84 2.02 5.04 20.46
N VAL A 85 1.14 4.35 19.72
CA VAL A 85 1.44 3.64 18.47
C VAL A 85 0.56 4.16 17.35
N PHE A 86 1.13 4.24 16.15
CA PHE A 86 0.40 4.60 14.96
C PHE A 86 0.88 3.82 13.74
N SER A 87 0.00 3.61 12.76
CA SER A 87 0.44 3.12 11.45
C SER A 87 1.11 4.26 10.68
N LEU A 88 2.39 4.06 10.35
CA LEU A 88 3.19 5.00 9.56
C LEU A 88 3.15 4.57 8.10
N ASP A 89 2.59 5.39 7.23
CA ASP A 89 2.76 5.21 5.79
C ASP A 89 4.21 5.52 5.39
N LEU A 90 4.77 4.74 4.48
CA LEU A 90 6.16 4.89 4.05
C LEU A 90 6.53 6.33 3.62
N ILE A 91 5.55 7.05 3.03
CA ILE A 91 5.74 8.43 2.54
C ILE A 91 5.93 9.46 3.65
N TRP A 92 5.54 9.15 4.89
CA TRP A 92 5.72 10.02 6.05
C TRP A 92 7.02 9.75 6.80
N THR A 93 7.75 8.68 6.44
CA THR A 93 8.97 8.27 7.16
C THR A 93 9.99 9.38 7.27
N ALA A 94 10.31 10.07 6.17
CA ALA A 94 11.29 11.15 6.16
C ALA A 94 10.84 12.38 6.97
N GLU A 95 9.55 12.75 6.87
CA GLU A 95 8.97 13.85 7.64
C GLU A 95 9.04 13.57 9.15
N PHE A 96 8.51 12.42 9.56
CA PHE A 96 8.41 12.06 11.00
C PHE A 96 9.78 11.87 11.63
N ALA A 97 10.73 11.29 10.89
CA ALA A 97 12.12 11.17 11.30
C ALA A 97 12.79 12.54 11.48
N SER A 98 12.71 13.42 10.48
CA SER A 98 13.36 14.73 10.48
C SER A 98 12.80 15.67 11.57
N LYS A 99 11.48 15.56 11.84
CA LYS A 99 10.81 16.34 12.89
C LYS A 99 10.93 15.74 14.29
N GLY A 100 11.52 14.53 14.41
CA GLY A 100 11.64 13.83 15.69
C GLY A 100 10.29 13.39 16.28
N PHE A 101 9.29 13.10 15.44
CA PHE A 101 7.95 12.73 15.87
C PHE A 101 7.84 11.25 16.28
N CYS A 102 8.73 10.39 15.83
CA CYS A 102 8.74 8.98 16.18
C CYS A 102 10.11 8.52 16.71
N VAL A 103 10.13 7.34 17.31
CA VAL A 103 11.31 6.71 17.88
C VAL A 103 12.04 5.90 16.82
N ALA A 104 13.38 6.02 16.72
CA ALA A 104 14.19 5.10 15.95
C ALA A 104 14.15 3.71 16.61
N LEU A 105 13.90 2.67 15.82
CA LEU A 105 13.67 1.30 16.32
C LEU A 105 14.92 0.41 16.29
N ASP A 106 16.10 0.97 15.97
CA ASP A 106 17.32 0.17 15.81
C ASP A 106 17.72 -0.57 17.07
N ASP A 107 17.53 0.03 18.25
CA ASP A 107 17.78 -0.59 19.54
C ASP A 107 16.73 -1.65 19.92
N TYR A 108 15.57 -1.64 19.27
CA TYR A 108 14.47 -2.57 19.50
C TYR A 108 14.48 -3.76 18.55
N MET A 109 15.04 -3.61 17.35
CA MET A 109 15.03 -4.63 16.28
C MET A 109 16.37 -5.37 16.21
N SER A 110 16.36 -6.67 16.45
CA SER A 110 17.56 -7.49 16.25
C SER A 110 17.93 -7.60 14.76
N PRO A 111 19.23 -7.84 14.43
CA PRO A 111 19.64 -8.09 13.05
C PRO A 111 18.84 -9.20 12.36
N ALA A 112 18.55 -10.29 13.05
CA ALA A 112 17.77 -11.40 12.50
C ALA A 112 16.35 -11.01 12.07
N VAL A 113 15.72 -10.06 12.78
CA VAL A 113 14.42 -9.50 12.38
C VAL A 113 14.56 -8.72 11.08
N LYS A 114 15.59 -7.87 10.98
CA LYS A 114 15.82 -7.05 9.78
C LYS A 114 16.17 -7.90 8.55
N GLU A 115 16.91 -8.98 8.74
CA GLU A 115 17.32 -9.89 7.67
C GLU A 115 16.18 -10.74 7.09
N ASP A 116 15.16 -11.08 7.89
CA ASP A 116 14.01 -11.86 7.42
C ASP A 116 12.91 -11.02 6.77
N ILE A 117 12.94 -9.70 6.93
CA ILE A 117 12.02 -8.80 6.22
C ILE A 117 12.55 -8.55 4.81
N ALA A 118 11.66 -8.64 3.80
CA ALA A 118 12.05 -8.40 2.42
C ALA A 118 12.71 -7.01 2.26
N PRO A 119 13.90 -6.91 1.58
CA PRO A 119 14.69 -5.68 1.54
C PRO A 119 13.92 -4.44 1.08
N ALA A 120 13.09 -4.56 0.05
CA ALA A 120 12.26 -3.45 -0.45
C ALA A 120 11.28 -2.92 0.62
N ILE A 121 10.71 -3.82 1.43
CA ILE A 121 9.80 -3.43 2.52
C ILE A 121 10.58 -2.75 3.65
N MET A 122 11.73 -3.30 4.00
CA MET A 122 12.58 -2.75 5.07
C MET A 122 13.09 -1.36 4.72
N ASP A 123 13.57 -1.18 3.47
CA ASP A 123 14.10 0.10 3.00
C ASP A 123 13.06 1.23 3.04
N ALA A 124 11.79 0.93 2.86
CA ALA A 124 10.71 1.93 2.91
C ALA A 124 10.67 2.71 4.24
N PHE A 125 11.09 2.08 5.34
CA PHE A 125 11.08 2.69 6.69
C PHE A 125 12.47 3.08 7.20
N VAL A 126 13.47 3.07 6.32
CA VAL A 126 14.83 3.55 6.64
C VAL A 126 15.00 4.97 6.11
N PHE A 127 15.40 5.88 6.98
CA PHE A 127 15.77 7.26 6.63
C PHE A 127 16.98 7.68 7.45
N GLU A 128 17.99 8.31 6.81
CA GLU A 128 19.27 8.69 7.43
C GLU A 128 19.96 7.56 8.20
N GLY A 129 19.88 6.34 7.65
CA GLY A 129 20.52 5.14 8.19
C GLY A 129 19.86 4.55 9.45
N LYS A 130 18.69 5.03 9.84
CA LYS A 130 17.90 4.52 10.97
C LYS A 130 16.56 3.97 10.52
N THR A 131 16.05 3.01 11.26
CA THR A 131 14.74 2.39 11.05
C THR A 131 13.69 3.08 11.92
N TRP A 132 12.59 3.60 11.33
CA TRP A 132 11.61 4.43 12.00
C TRP A 132 10.26 3.77 12.25
N ALA A 133 10.00 2.64 11.61
CA ALA A 133 8.83 1.81 11.89
C ALA A 133 9.16 0.33 11.71
N MET A 134 8.45 -0.52 12.42
CA MET A 134 8.45 -1.96 12.17
C MET A 134 7.47 -2.24 11.02
N PRO A 135 7.90 -2.79 9.88
CA PRO A 135 6.99 -3.13 8.79
C PRO A 135 5.82 -4.00 9.28
N PHE A 136 4.61 -3.60 8.93
CA PHE A 136 3.38 -4.28 9.34
C PHE A 136 2.59 -4.78 8.14
N LEU A 137 2.51 -3.96 7.08
CA LEU A 137 1.73 -4.20 5.91
C LEU A 137 2.57 -4.01 4.65
N ALA A 138 2.69 -5.06 3.85
CA ALA A 138 3.30 -5.00 2.54
C ALA A 138 2.21 -4.83 1.46
N ASN A 139 1.60 -3.65 1.40
CA ASN A 139 0.60 -3.31 0.39
C ASN A 139 1.27 -2.74 -0.87
N PHE A 140 0.84 -3.16 -2.04
CA PHE A 140 1.33 -2.69 -3.34
C PHE A 140 0.27 -2.91 -4.39
N GLN A 141 0.36 -2.20 -5.51
CA GLN A 141 -0.62 -2.34 -6.57
C GLN A 141 -0.37 -3.58 -7.42
N LEU A 142 -1.48 -4.13 -7.92
CA LEU A 142 -1.55 -5.33 -8.74
C LEU A 142 -2.50 -5.10 -9.91
N PHE A 143 -2.33 -5.90 -10.95
CA PHE A 143 -3.21 -5.89 -12.10
C PHE A 143 -4.42 -6.79 -11.88
N PHE A 144 -5.62 -6.27 -12.06
CA PHE A 144 -6.86 -7.03 -12.03
C PHE A 144 -7.50 -7.02 -13.41
N TYR A 145 -7.94 -8.20 -13.88
CA TYR A 145 -8.52 -8.34 -15.21
C TYR A 145 -9.67 -9.33 -15.23
N ASN A 146 -10.60 -9.11 -16.17
CA ASN A 146 -11.73 -10.01 -16.41
C ASN A 146 -11.39 -10.94 -17.60
N ILE A 147 -11.06 -12.19 -17.29
CA ILE A 147 -10.63 -13.17 -18.32
C ILE A 147 -11.74 -13.50 -19.33
N ASP A 148 -13.02 -13.42 -18.94
CA ASP A 148 -14.12 -13.69 -19.85
C ASP A 148 -14.29 -12.57 -20.89
N MET A 149 -14.05 -11.30 -20.50
CA MET A 149 -14.05 -10.18 -21.43
C MET A 149 -12.89 -10.29 -22.42
N ILE A 150 -11.70 -10.65 -21.94
CA ILE A 150 -10.50 -10.91 -22.75
C ILE A 150 -10.78 -12.02 -23.78
N LYS A 151 -11.32 -13.17 -23.35
CA LYS A 151 -11.67 -14.28 -24.25
C LYS A 151 -12.74 -13.91 -25.26
N LYS A 152 -13.79 -13.20 -24.87
CA LYS A 152 -14.82 -12.68 -25.79
C LYS A 152 -14.23 -11.71 -26.82
N ALA A 153 -13.17 -10.98 -26.45
CA ALA A 153 -12.45 -10.11 -27.38
C ALA A 153 -11.54 -10.89 -28.36
N GLY A 154 -11.29 -12.18 -28.12
CA GLY A 154 -10.52 -13.06 -28.98
C GLY A 154 -9.06 -13.26 -28.56
N PHE A 155 -8.77 -13.03 -27.28
CA PHE A 155 -7.44 -13.25 -26.69
C PHE A 155 -7.49 -14.39 -25.67
N ASP A 156 -6.44 -15.19 -25.59
CA ASP A 156 -6.38 -16.35 -24.70
C ASP A 156 -5.78 -16.04 -23.32
N ALA A 157 -5.08 -14.91 -23.18
CA ALA A 157 -4.34 -14.53 -21.98
C ALA A 157 -4.40 -13.01 -21.70
N PRO A 158 -4.18 -12.59 -20.45
CA PRO A 158 -4.03 -11.16 -20.12
C PRO A 158 -2.80 -10.56 -20.78
N PRO A 159 -2.77 -9.22 -20.97
CA PRO A 159 -1.64 -8.53 -21.59
C PRO A 159 -0.42 -8.58 -20.66
N LYS A 160 0.78 -8.68 -21.26
CA LYS A 160 2.06 -8.56 -20.56
C LYS A 160 2.70 -7.20 -20.79
N THR A 161 2.30 -6.51 -21.85
CA THR A 161 2.82 -5.19 -22.17
C THR A 161 1.70 -4.15 -22.24
N LEU A 162 2.06 -2.88 -22.03
CA LEU A 162 1.13 -1.75 -22.16
C LEU A 162 0.52 -1.70 -23.55
N GLU A 163 1.29 -2.03 -24.58
CA GLU A 163 0.82 -2.08 -25.96
C GLU A 163 -0.20 -3.20 -26.18
N GLU A 164 0.06 -4.42 -25.67
CA GLU A 164 -0.91 -5.52 -25.69
C GLU A 164 -2.19 -5.17 -24.90
N MET A 165 -2.04 -4.44 -23.79
CA MET A 165 -3.18 -3.98 -23.00
C MET A 165 -4.05 -3.01 -23.79
N VAL A 166 -3.43 -2.06 -24.51
CA VAL A 166 -4.16 -1.14 -25.41
C VAL A 166 -4.86 -1.90 -26.52
N GLU A 167 -4.21 -2.86 -27.18
CA GLU A 167 -4.79 -3.70 -28.22
C GLU A 167 -6.03 -4.47 -27.71
N GLN A 168 -5.91 -5.11 -26.55
CA GLN A 168 -7.03 -5.82 -25.92
C GLN A 168 -8.18 -4.87 -25.55
N MET A 169 -7.88 -3.70 -25.00
CA MET A 169 -8.89 -2.67 -24.69
C MET A 169 -9.62 -2.17 -25.93
N GLU A 170 -8.90 -1.90 -27.02
CA GLU A 170 -9.50 -1.47 -28.29
C GLU A 170 -10.42 -2.58 -28.87
N ALA A 171 -10.01 -3.83 -28.82
CA ALA A 171 -10.84 -4.97 -29.27
C ALA A 171 -12.09 -5.16 -28.39
N ILE A 172 -11.96 -5.08 -27.07
CA ILE A 172 -13.08 -5.17 -26.11
C ILE A 172 -14.11 -4.07 -26.41
N LYS A 173 -13.65 -2.84 -26.58
CA LYS A 173 -14.49 -1.67 -26.90
C LYS A 173 -15.16 -1.81 -28.26
N ALA A 174 -14.40 -2.17 -29.31
CA ALA A 174 -14.90 -2.31 -30.67
C ALA A 174 -15.99 -3.38 -30.79
N LYS A 175 -15.88 -4.48 -30.02
CA LYS A 175 -16.91 -5.55 -29.95
C LYS A 175 -18.08 -5.22 -29.03
N GLY A 176 -18.10 -4.05 -28.40
CA GLY A 176 -19.18 -3.64 -27.48
C GLY A 176 -19.26 -4.49 -26.20
N ILE A 177 -18.19 -5.20 -25.81
CA ILE A 177 -18.15 -6.04 -24.63
C ILE A 177 -18.17 -5.17 -23.37
N CYS A 178 -17.42 -4.06 -23.38
CA CYS A 178 -17.37 -3.07 -22.31
C CYS A 178 -17.20 -1.67 -22.93
N LYS A 179 -17.88 -0.67 -22.38
CA LYS A 179 -17.83 0.71 -22.90
C LYS A 179 -16.49 1.37 -22.65
N TYR A 180 -15.97 1.21 -21.45
CA TYR A 180 -14.69 1.72 -20.98
C TYR A 180 -13.89 0.54 -20.38
N PRO A 181 -12.97 -0.06 -21.12
CA PRO A 181 -12.25 -1.26 -20.65
C PRO A 181 -11.38 -1.04 -19.42
N TRP A 182 -10.92 0.19 -19.16
CA TRP A 182 -10.12 0.57 -18.01
C TRP A 182 -10.91 1.43 -17.04
N THR A 183 -10.83 1.15 -15.74
CA THR A 183 -11.25 2.02 -14.64
C THR A 183 -10.12 2.14 -13.62
N ASP A 184 -9.99 3.31 -12.99
CA ASP A 184 -8.90 3.56 -12.06
C ASP A 184 -9.21 4.67 -11.05
N SER A 185 -8.29 4.91 -10.09
CA SER A 185 -8.33 5.91 -9.04
C SER A 185 -7.51 7.15 -9.40
N TRP A 186 -8.02 7.97 -10.34
CA TRP A 186 -7.34 9.17 -10.84
C TRP A 186 -7.93 10.48 -10.28
N ASN A 187 -8.65 10.44 -9.17
CA ASN A 187 -9.05 11.66 -8.48
C ASN A 187 -7.81 12.39 -7.93
N GLN A 188 -7.92 13.69 -7.69
CA GLN A 188 -6.80 14.52 -7.19
C GLN A 188 -6.50 14.18 -5.73
N LYS A 189 -6.01 12.97 -5.47
CA LYS A 189 -5.59 12.40 -4.19
C LYS A 189 -4.32 11.56 -4.34
N GLU A 190 -3.84 10.99 -3.24
CA GLU A 190 -2.60 10.20 -3.21
C GLU A 190 -2.63 9.00 -4.17
N GLY A 191 -3.79 8.36 -4.38
CA GLY A 191 -3.97 7.30 -5.36
C GLY A 191 -3.48 7.70 -6.76
N LEU A 192 -3.76 8.92 -7.21
CA LEU A 192 -3.28 9.41 -8.51
C LEU A 192 -1.75 9.46 -8.60
N THR A 193 -1.08 9.85 -7.51
CA THR A 193 0.39 9.82 -7.46
C THR A 193 0.90 8.39 -7.55
N CYS A 194 0.25 7.43 -6.87
CA CYS A 194 0.59 6.02 -6.95
C CYS A 194 0.45 5.47 -8.37
N GLU A 195 -0.67 5.76 -9.04
CA GLU A 195 -0.90 5.36 -10.44
C GLU A 195 0.18 5.91 -11.37
N TYR A 196 0.53 7.17 -11.22
CA TYR A 196 1.59 7.79 -12.02
C TYR A 196 2.97 7.16 -11.77
N VAL A 197 3.28 6.78 -10.51
CA VAL A 197 4.57 6.17 -10.15
C VAL A 197 4.71 4.78 -10.77
N TRP A 198 3.71 3.89 -10.66
CA TRP A 198 3.85 2.57 -11.26
C TRP A 198 3.88 2.62 -12.79
N ILE A 199 3.10 3.52 -13.43
CA ILE A 199 3.15 3.67 -14.88
C ILE A 199 4.51 4.24 -15.32
N THR A 200 5.11 5.15 -14.54
CA THR A 200 6.49 5.62 -14.79
C THR A 200 7.48 4.45 -14.72
N GLY A 201 7.36 3.58 -13.71
CA GLY A 201 8.12 2.34 -13.60
C GLY A 201 7.91 1.42 -14.79
N ALA A 202 6.68 1.28 -15.27
CA ALA A 202 6.35 0.49 -16.45
C ALA A 202 7.02 1.00 -17.73
N PHE A 203 7.38 2.27 -17.82
CA PHE A 203 8.21 2.85 -18.86
C PHE A 203 9.73 2.82 -18.56
N GLY A 204 10.14 2.15 -17.49
CA GLY A 204 11.54 1.87 -17.17
C GLY A 204 12.28 3.00 -16.46
N GLY A 205 11.61 3.73 -15.57
CA GLY A 205 12.26 4.76 -14.76
C GLY A 205 11.52 5.12 -13.48
N ASP A 206 12.08 6.06 -12.74
CA ASP A 206 11.54 6.59 -11.50
C ASP A 206 11.10 8.05 -11.64
N THR A 207 10.26 8.52 -10.73
CA THR A 207 9.82 9.91 -10.71
C THR A 207 10.86 10.86 -10.11
N PHE A 208 11.73 10.34 -9.24
CA PHE A 208 12.84 11.07 -8.61
C PHE A 208 14.14 10.26 -8.73
N ASP A 209 15.27 10.95 -8.76
CA ASP A 209 16.58 10.31 -8.75
C ASP A 209 17.00 9.86 -7.33
N GLU A 210 18.11 9.12 -7.23
CA GLU A 210 18.67 8.63 -5.96
C GLU A 210 19.00 9.74 -4.96
N LYS A 211 19.12 11.00 -5.41
CA LYS A 211 19.34 12.18 -4.57
C LYS A 211 18.04 12.89 -4.21
N GLY A 212 16.89 12.32 -4.54
CA GLY A 212 15.59 12.89 -4.29
C GLY A 212 15.22 14.07 -5.21
N ARG A 213 15.90 14.26 -6.34
CA ARG A 213 15.60 15.36 -7.27
C ARG A 213 14.55 14.91 -8.29
N PRO A 214 13.56 15.76 -8.62
CA PRO A 214 12.49 15.41 -9.56
C PRO A 214 13.04 15.27 -10.99
N ILE A 215 12.80 14.12 -11.62
CA ILE A 215 13.22 13.80 -13.00
C ILE A 215 12.03 13.41 -13.90
N PHE A 216 10.83 13.42 -13.37
CA PHE A 216 9.61 12.90 -13.99
C PHE A 216 9.11 13.69 -15.21
N ASN A 217 9.59 14.89 -15.42
CA ASN A 217 9.11 15.76 -16.53
C ASN A 217 9.65 15.39 -17.90
N THR A 218 10.47 14.35 -17.99
CA THR A 218 11.05 13.83 -19.24
C THR A 218 11.07 12.30 -19.23
N GLY A 219 11.41 11.68 -20.36
CA GLY A 219 11.59 10.23 -20.44
C GLY A 219 10.40 9.42 -19.94
N PRO A 220 10.61 8.45 -19.02
CA PRO A 220 9.56 7.57 -18.51
C PRO A 220 8.38 8.30 -17.87
N GLY A 221 8.62 9.32 -17.05
CA GLY A 221 7.55 10.08 -16.40
C GLY A 221 6.66 10.84 -17.39
N LEU A 222 7.25 11.47 -18.41
CA LEU A 222 6.46 12.11 -19.46
C LEU A 222 5.64 11.08 -20.25
N LYS A 223 6.25 9.96 -20.65
CA LYS A 223 5.53 8.86 -21.32
C LYS A 223 4.37 8.32 -20.50
N ALA A 224 4.54 8.22 -19.17
CA ALA A 224 3.48 7.77 -18.28
C ALA A 224 2.26 8.69 -18.32
N LEU A 225 2.45 9.99 -18.19
CA LEU A 225 1.34 10.94 -18.24
C LEU A 225 0.70 11.00 -19.63
N GLU A 226 1.49 10.97 -20.70
CA GLU A 226 0.99 10.89 -22.07
C GLU A 226 0.17 9.61 -22.30
N PHE A 227 0.58 8.48 -21.74
CA PHE A 227 -0.15 7.22 -21.80
C PHE A 227 -1.52 7.31 -21.06
N MET A 228 -1.55 7.86 -19.85
CA MET A 228 -2.80 8.05 -19.10
C MET A 228 -3.77 8.97 -19.87
N VAL A 229 -3.30 10.09 -20.41
CA VAL A 229 -4.09 11.00 -21.24
C VAL A 229 -4.61 10.28 -22.50
N MET A 230 -3.76 9.52 -23.19
CA MET A 230 -4.15 8.75 -24.37
C MET A 230 -5.27 7.75 -24.08
N LEU A 231 -5.28 7.11 -22.91
CA LEU A 231 -6.36 6.19 -22.54
C LEU A 231 -7.70 6.91 -22.40
N LEU A 232 -7.72 8.13 -21.88
CA LEU A 232 -8.93 8.97 -21.81
C LEU A 232 -9.36 9.46 -23.18
N ASP A 233 -8.43 9.98 -23.99
CA ASP A 233 -8.71 10.54 -25.32
C ASP A 233 -9.29 9.50 -26.28
N LYS A 234 -8.77 8.26 -26.20
CA LYS A 234 -9.32 7.12 -26.97
C LYS A 234 -10.62 6.57 -26.37
N GLY A 235 -11.02 7.04 -25.18
CA GLY A 235 -12.13 6.50 -24.42
C GLY A 235 -11.95 5.02 -24.06
N LEU A 236 -10.72 4.62 -23.78
CA LEU A 236 -10.36 3.31 -23.23
C LEU A 236 -10.46 3.32 -21.71
N ALA A 237 -10.10 4.42 -21.07
CA ALA A 237 -10.35 4.64 -19.64
C ALA A 237 -11.72 5.30 -19.41
N SER A 238 -12.37 4.93 -18.31
CA SER A 238 -13.62 5.55 -17.86
C SER A 238 -13.35 7.00 -17.43
N PRO A 239 -14.14 7.98 -17.91
CA PRO A 239 -14.06 9.36 -17.40
C PRO A 239 -14.31 9.46 -15.90
N LYS A 240 -15.03 8.51 -15.30
CA LYS A 240 -15.21 8.44 -13.85
C LYS A 240 -13.90 8.26 -13.09
N SER A 241 -12.85 7.70 -13.73
CA SER A 241 -11.53 7.57 -13.10
C SER A 241 -11.02 8.91 -12.56
N LEU A 242 -11.36 10.05 -13.19
CA LEU A 242 -10.99 11.39 -12.71
C LEU A 242 -11.63 11.77 -11.36
N THR A 243 -12.62 11.03 -10.91
CA THR A 243 -13.34 11.27 -9.65
C THR A 243 -13.33 10.06 -8.72
N ASN A 244 -12.93 8.89 -9.22
CA ASN A 244 -12.83 7.68 -8.44
C ASN A 244 -11.61 7.72 -7.52
N ASP A 245 -11.79 7.21 -6.31
CA ASP A 245 -10.74 6.69 -5.44
C ASP A 245 -10.63 5.17 -5.62
N GLU A 246 -9.73 4.52 -4.90
CA GLU A 246 -9.46 3.09 -5.01
C GLU A 246 -10.69 2.21 -4.70
N PRO A 247 -11.50 2.52 -3.65
CA PRO A 247 -12.76 1.83 -3.43
C PRO A 247 -13.74 1.96 -4.60
N ALA A 248 -13.87 3.15 -5.20
CA ALA A 248 -14.79 3.38 -6.32
C ALA A 248 -14.32 2.68 -7.61
N ALA A 249 -13.03 2.68 -7.89
CA ALA A 249 -12.45 1.93 -9.01
C ALA A 249 -12.66 0.42 -8.84
N LYS A 250 -12.44 -0.12 -7.63
CA LYS A 250 -12.76 -1.50 -7.28
C LYS A 250 -14.24 -1.81 -7.50
N ASP A 251 -15.15 -0.92 -7.06
CA ASP A 251 -16.60 -1.13 -7.21
C ASP A 251 -17.02 -1.19 -8.69
N ASP A 252 -16.47 -0.32 -9.54
CA ASP A 252 -16.68 -0.37 -10.99
C ASP A 252 -16.20 -1.71 -11.58
N PHE A 253 -15.02 -2.21 -11.18
CA PHE A 253 -14.48 -3.47 -11.67
C PHE A 253 -15.30 -4.69 -11.21
N ILE A 254 -15.57 -4.81 -9.91
CA ILE A 254 -16.33 -5.97 -9.38
C ILE A 254 -17.79 -5.97 -9.81
N ALA A 255 -18.34 -4.83 -10.22
CA ALA A 255 -19.65 -4.75 -10.87
C ALA A 255 -19.63 -5.22 -12.33
N GLY A 256 -18.47 -5.51 -12.91
CA GLY A 256 -18.31 -5.94 -14.31
C GLY A 256 -18.39 -4.79 -15.32
N ASN A 257 -18.14 -3.54 -14.89
CA ASN A 257 -18.20 -2.36 -15.74
C ASN A 257 -16.88 -2.08 -16.48
N ALA A 258 -15.78 -2.73 -16.07
CA ALA A 258 -14.46 -2.62 -16.70
C ALA A 258 -13.82 -4.00 -16.88
N ALA A 259 -12.94 -4.12 -17.87
CA ALA A 259 -12.16 -5.32 -18.13
C ALA A 259 -10.86 -5.36 -17.33
N PHE A 260 -10.32 -4.19 -17.02
CA PHE A 260 -9.03 -3.99 -16.38
C PHE A 260 -9.06 -2.87 -15.34
N THR A 261 -8.25 -3.02 -14.29
CA THR A 261 -7.93 -1.98 -13.30
C THR A 261 -6.60 -2.30 -12.64
N SER A 262 -5.88 -1.30 -12.16
CA SER A 262 -4.87 -1.47 -11.10
C SER A 262 -5.52 -1.20 -9.75
N ASN A 263 -5.09 -1.90 -8.72
CA ASN A 263 -5.52 -1.62 -7.35
C ASN A 263 -4.64 -2.36 -6.33
N TRP A 264 -4.87 -2.07 -5.07
CA TRP A 264 -4.18 -2.68 -3.94
C TRP A 264 -4.63 -4.13 -3.67
N THR A 265 -3.86 -4.85 -2.87
CA THR A 265 -4.06 -6.25 -2.51
C THR A 265 -5.46 -6.57 -1.98
N PHE A 266 -6.12 -5.66 -1.25
CA PHE A 266 -7.45 -5.85 -0.66
C PHE A 266 -8.53 -6.19 -1.68
N GLN A 267 -8.38 -5.76 -2.94
CA GLN A 267 -9.38 -6.00 -3.99
C GLN A 267 -9.58 -7.47 -4.29
N TYR A 268 -8.53 -8.31 -4.13
CA TYR A 268 -8.61 -9.73 -4.46
C TYR A 268 -9.68 -10.47 -3.65
N GLY A 269 -9.76 -10.21 -2.35
CA GLY A 269 -10.78 -10.82 -1.50
C GLY A 269 -12.20 -10.42 -1.91
N LEU A 270 -12.42 -9.11 -2.11
CA LEU A 270 -13.73 -8.57 -2.49
C LEU A 270 -14.15 -8.99 -3.91
N MET A 271 -13.21 -9.09 -4.83
CA MET A 271 -13.47 -9.58 -6.20
C MET A 271 -14.01 -11.00 -6.22
N ASN A 272 -13.60 -11.84 -5.26
CA ASN A 272 -14.00 -13.24 -5.15
C ASN A 272 -15.16 -13.48 -4.15
N ASP A 273 -15.69 -12.43 -3.53
CA ASP A 273 -16.84 -12.52 -2.63
C ASP A 273 -18.16 -12.46 -3.43
N PRO A 274 -18.93 -13.57 -3.51
CA PRO A 274 -20.17 -13.61 -4.28
C PRO A 274 -21.28 -12.72 -3.71
N SER A 275 -21.14 -12.21 -2.50
CA SER A 275 -22.12 -11.29 -1.89
C SER A 275 -22.02 -9.87 -2.44
N VAL A 276 -20.86 -9.46 -2.99
CA VAL A 276 -20.59 -8.09 -3.48
C VAL A 276 -20.11 -8.05 -4.94
N SER A 277 -19.53 -9.15 -5.46
CA SER A 277 -18.91 -9.18 -6.79
C SER A 277 -19.76 -9.91 -7.83
N LYS A 278 -19.83 -9.33 -9.04
CA LYS A 278 -20.42 -9.96 -10.24
C LYS A 278 -19.39 -10.63 -11.14
N VAL A 279 -18.11 -10.52 -10.80
CA VAL A 279 -17.02 -11.08 -11.61
C VAL A 279 -16.34 -12.28 -10.95
N VAL A 280 -17.00 -12.90 -9.98
CA VAL A 280 -16.49 -14.11 -9.31
C VAL A 280 -16.17 -15.19 -10.35
N GLY A 281 -14.94 -15.73 -10.28
CA GLY A 281 -14.43 -16.73 -11.24
C GLY A 281 -13.94 -16.16 -12.57
N ALA A 282 -14.44 -15.00 -13.00
CA ALA A 282 -13.96 -14.30 -14.20
C ALA A 282 -12.89 -13.26 -13.87
N GLY A 283 -12.99 -12.61 -12.69
CA GLY A 283 -11.98 -11.69 -12.19
C GLY A 283 -10.73 -12.45 -11.76
N GLN A 284 -9.58 -11.99 -12.18
CA GLN A 284 -8.28 -12.58 -11.85
C GLN A 284 -7.27 -11.48 -11.50
N MET A 285 -6.22 -11.87 -10.77
CA MET A 285 -5.07 -11.03 -10.42
C MET A 285 -3.87 -11.46 -11.24
N GLY A 286 -3.10 -10.49 -11.74
CA GLY A 286 -1.87 -10.70 -12.47
C GLY A 286 -0.82 -9.64 -12.21
N LEU A 287 0.29 -9.70 -12.92
CA LEU A 287 1.36 -8.71 -12.89
C LEU A 287 0.94 -7.49 -13.72
N LEU A 288 1.29 -6.29 -13.24
CA LEU A 288 1.11 -5.05 -14.00
C LEU A 288 1.95 -5.07 -15.29
N PRO A 289 1.35 -4.73 -16.43
CA PRO A 289 2.06 -4.75 -17.70
C PRO A 289 3.10 -3.61 -17.79
N ILE A 290 4.21 -3.87 -18.48
CA ILE A 290 5.26 -2.88 -18.73
C ILE A 290 5.35 -2.55 -20.22
N ALA A 291 6.01 -1.45 -20.59
CA ALA A 291 6.20 -1.08 -21.98
C ALA A 291 7.05 -2.14 -22.72
N LYS A 292 6.68 -2.46 -23.96
CA LYS A 292 7.33 -3.50 -24.76
C LYS A 292 8.83 -3.24 -24.98
N ASP A 293 9.23 -1.98 -25.09
CA ASP A 293 10.62 -1.60 -25.25
C ASP A 293 11.45 -1.71 -23.94
N VAL A 294 10.79 -1.91 -22.81
CA VAL A 294 11.40 -2.15 -21.50
C VAL A 294 11.51 -3.65 -21.20
N LEU A 295 10.57 -4.45 -21.70
CA LEU A 295 10.55 -5.89 -21.47
C LEU A 295 11.86 -6.55 -21.93
N GLY A 296 12.48 -7.30 -21.01
CA GLY A 296 13.78 -7.97 -21.24
C GLY A 296 15.02 -7.08 -21.10
N LYS A 297 14.85 -5.75 -20.93
CA LYS A 297 15.94 -4.82 -20.58
C LYS A 297 15.95 -4.48 -19.09
N TYR A 298 14.85 -4.68 -18.43
CA TYR A 298 14.65 -4.47 -17.01
C TYR A 298 14.86 -5.79 -16.27
N PRO A 299 15.40 -5.81 -15.04
CA PRO A 299 15.56 -7.06 -14.29
C PRO A 299 14.22 -7.73 -13.94
N TYR A 300 13.09 -7.01 -14.10
CA TYR A 300 11.76 -7.47 -13.76
C TYR A 300 10.82 -7.47 -14.97
N GLU A 301 9.81 -8.35 -14.94
CA GLU A 301 8.78 -8.47 -15.97
C GLU A 301 7.55 -7.58 -15.71
N THR A 302 7.58 -6.76 -14.67
CA THR A 302 6.49 -5.93 -14.19
C THR A 302 7.02 -4.68 -13.48
N ALA A 303 6.16 -3.72 -13.18
CA ALA A 303 6.45 -2.57 -12.34
C ALA A 303 5.22 -2.24 -11.48
N SER A 304 5.43 -1.98 -10.21
CA SER A 304 4.37 -1.64 -9.26
C SER A 304 4.76 -0.43 -8.41
N VAL A 305 3.86 0.02 -7.54
CA VAL A 305 4.12 1.04 -6.54
C VAL A 305 3.87 0.49 -5.15
N SER A 306 4.76 0.83 -4.22
CA SER A 306 4.62 0.46 -2.81
C SER A 306 3.62 1.36 -2.08
N GLY A 307 2.76 0.74 -1.26
CA GLY A 307 1.91 1.39 -0.28
C GLY A 307 2.16 0.80 1.11
N PHE A 308 3.43 0.51 1.43
CA PHE A 308 3.80 -0.17 2.67
C PHE A 308 3.48 0.68 3.89
N GLN A 309 3.06 0.02 4.97
CA GLN A 309 2.83 0.64 6.25
C GLN A 309 3.58 -0.10 7.35
N GLY A 310 4.12 0.68 8.26
CA GLY A 310 4.79 0.19 9.46
C GLY A 310 4.05 0.62 10.72
N ALA A 311 4.30 -0.07 11.82
CA ALA A 311 3.89 0.36 13.14
C ALA A 311 5.01 1.14 13.81
N ALA A 312 4.75 2.37 14.21
CA ALA A 312 5.71 3.30 14.80
C ALA A 312 5.29 3.76 16.20
N ILE A 313 6.26 4.20 16.99
CA ILE A 313 6.05 4.70 18.35
C ILE A 313 6.24 6.22 18.37
N LEU A 314 5.28 6.98 18.90
CA LEU A 314 5.45 8.42 19.07
C LEU A 314 6.58 8.73 20.05
N ALA A 315 7.43 9.70 19.68
CA ALA A 315 8.63 10.07 20.47
C ALA A 315 8.27 10.58 21.87
N ASN A 316 7.14 11.27 22.02
CA ASN A 316 6.63 11.81 23.30
C ASN A 316 5.79 10.81 24.11
N SER A 317 5.56 9.57 23.61
CA SER A 317 4.90 8.50 24.37
C SER A 317 5.65 8.19 25.68
N LYS A 318 4.90 7.93 26.73
CA LYS A 318 5.42 7.47 28.03
C LYS A 318 5.38 5.94 28.16
N ASN A 319 4.73 5.26 27.21
CA ASN A 319 4.45 3.82 27.23
C ASN A 319 5.26 3.06 26.18
N LYS A 320 6.51 3.51 25.86
CA LYS A 320 7.29 3.00 24.73
C LYS A 320 7.54 1.48 24.80
N GLU A 321 7.79 0.94 26.01
CA GLU A 321 8.03 -0.50 26.18
C GLU A 321 6.75 -1.32 25.93
N ALA A 322 5.60 -0.87 26.40
CA ALA A 322 4.30 -1.50 26.14
C ALA A 322 3.96 -1.39 24.64
N ALA A 323 4.19 -0.21 24.04
CA ALA A 323 4.02 0.03 22.62
C ALA A 323 4.87 -0.93 21.77
N TRP A 324 6.15 -1.13 22.14
CA TRP A 324 7.02 -2.06 21.44
C TRP A 324 6.59 -3.52 21.60
N LYS A 325 6.13 -3.94 22.80
CA LYS A 325 5.58 -5.29 23.00
C LYS A 325 4.40 -5.55 22.07
N TYR A 326 3.49 -4.57 21.95
CA TYR A 326 2.35 -4.64 21.05
C TYR A 326 2.78 -4.74 19.58
N ILE A 327 3.66 -3.84 19.13
CA ILE A 327 4.19 -3.85 17.76
C ILE A 327 4.82 -5.20 17.43
N ARG A 328 5.71 -5.72 18.28
CA ARG A 328 6.32 -7.04 18.09
C ARG A 328 5.32 -8.17 17.96
N TYR A 329 4.22 -8.09 18.68
CA TYR A 329 3.18 -9.11 18.63
C TYR A 329 2.42 -9.06 17.31
N ILE A 330 1.84 -7.89 16.96
CA ILE A 330 1.00 -7.77 15.74
C ILE A 330 1.79 -7.97 14.46
N THR A 331 3.09 -7.62 14.46
CA THR A 331 3.97 -7.81 13.30
C THR A 331 4.66 -9.16 13.27
N SER A 332 4.43 -10.03 14.27
CA SER A 332 5.14 -11.31 14.37
C SER A 332 4.81 -12.27 13.22
N PRO A 333 5.73 -13.16 12.83
CA PRO A 333 5.46 -14.15 11.79
C PRO A 333 4.25 -15.04 12.10
N ILE A 334 3.96 -15.30 13.38
CA ILE A 334 2.83 -16.13 13.82
C ILE A 334 1.51 -15.42 13.51
N VAL A 335 1.41 -14.14 13.87
CA VAL A 335 0.21 -13.35 13.61
C VAL A 335 0.02 -13.17 12.12
N GLN A 336 1.05 -12.79 11.36
CA GLN A 336 0.93 -12.59 9.92
C GLN A 336 0.60 -13.89 9.15
N ARG A 337 1.00 -15.05 9.65
CA ARG A 337 0.55 -16.35 9.10
C ARG A 337 -0.92 -16.63 9.35
N ALA A 338 -1.50 -16.10 10.41
CA ALA A 338 -2.92 -16.26 10.71
C ALA A 338 -3.82 -15.37 9.83
N TYR A 339 -3.29 -14.23 9.38
CA TYR A 339 -4.00 -13.19 8.62
C TYR A 339 -3.34 -12.96 7.25
N LEU A 340 -3.47 -13.93 6.32
CA LEU A 340 -2.90 -13.88 4.97
C LEU A 340 -3.78 -13.14 3.95
N THR A 341 -4.73 -12.32 4.41
CA THR A 341 -5.49 -11.41 3.54
C THR A 341 -4.57 -10.41 2.85
N GLU A 342 -3.50 -10.03 3.53
CA GLU A 342 -2.45 -9.16 3.02
C GLU A 342 -1.12 -9.92 2.83
N MET A 343 -0.18 -9.31 2.09
CA MET A 343 1.15 -9.87 1.90
C MET A 343 1.93 -9.78 3.22
N PRO A 344 2.43 -10.90 3.77
CA PRO A 344 3.30 -10.87 4.96
C PRO A 344 4.59 -10.11 4.68
N VAL A 345 5.12 -9.40 5.67
CA VAL A 345 6.41 -8.69 5.52
C VAL A 345 7.63 -9.60 5.61
N TRP A 346 7.46 -10.79 6.22
CA TRP A 346 8.52 -11.77 6.47
C TRP A 346 8.78 -12.68 5.28
N THR A 347 9.99 -12.71 4.78
CA THR A 347 10.40 -13.61 3.68
C THR A 347 10.18 -15.08 4.03
N SER A 348 10.45 -15.48 5.28
CA SER A 348 10.21 -16.84 5.76
C SER A 348 8.72 -17.24 5.75
N VAL A 349 7.81 -16.29 5.93
CA VAL A 349 6.36 -16.53 5.81
C VAL A 349 5.96 -16.57 4.35
N GLN A 350 6.36 -15.60 3.53
CA GLN A 350 6.03 -15.49 2.10
C GLN A 350 6.41 -16.76 1.33
N THR A 351 7.58 -17.32 1.62
CA THR A 351 8.13 -18.50 0.93
C THR A 351 7.63 -19.83 1.49
N SER A 352 6.91 -19.80 2.62
CA SER A 352 6.43 -21.03 3.27
C SER A 352 5.38 -21.77 2.42
N ALA A 353 5.43 -23.11 2.45
CA ALA A 353 4.41 -23.94 1.80
C ALA A 353 2.99 -23.66 2.32
N TYR A 354 2.89 -23.29 3.61
CA TYR A 354 1.61 -22.91 4.20
C TYR A 354 1.02 -21.65 3.54
N ALA A 355 1.78 -20.57 3.43
CA ALA A 355 1.29 -19.33 2.82
C ALA A 355 0.89 -19.55 1.36
N LYS A 356 1.68 -20.28 0.57
CA LYS A 356 1.37 -20.62 -0.83
C LYS A 356 0.12 -21.50 -0.98
N THR A 357 -0.18 -22.33 0.02
CA THR A 357 -1.39 -23.15 0.02
C THR A 357 -2.63 -22.33 0.39
N MET A 358 -2.49 -21.42 1.35
CA MET A 358 -3.60 -20.62 1.87
C MET A 358 -3.93 -19.42 1.00
N ASP A 359 -2.94 -18.86 0.32
CA ASP A 359 -3.11 -17.76 -0.64
C ASP A 359 -2.67 -18.22 -2.05
N PRO A 360 -3.63 -18.56 -2.94
CA PRO A 360 -3.32 -19.07 -4.27
C PRO A 360 -2.63 -18.05 -5.19
N VAL A 361 -2.62 -16.77 -4.83
CA VAL A 361 -1.95 -15.69 -5.60
C VAL A 361 -0.65 -15.24 -4.96
N MET A 362 -0.14 -15.94 -3.95
CA MET A 362 1.11 -15.61 -3.26
C MET A 362 2.30 -15.49 -4.22
N ASP A 363 2.41 -16.36 -5.22
CA ASP A 363 3.51 -16.32 -6.19
C ASP A 363 3.42 -15.10 -7.12
N VAL A 364 2.20 -14.61 -7.45
CA VAL A 364 2.00 -13.36 -8.21
C VAL A 364 2.41 -12.19 -7.34
N LYS A 365 1.93 -12.13 -6.10
CA LYS A 365 2.29 -11.09 -5.12
C LYS A 365 3.81 -11.03 -4.89
N ALA A 366 4.47 -12.18 -4.74
CA ALA A 366 5.91 -12.25 -4.52
C ALA A 366 6.74 -11.75 -5.71
N LYS A 367 6.26 -11.92 -6.94
CA LYS A 367 6.90 -11.38 -8.15
C LYS A 367 6.68 -9.86 -8.25
N GLU A 368 5.47 -9.41 -8.02
CA GLU A 368 5.11 -7.99 -8.13
C GLU A 368 5.87 -7.13 -7.11
N ILE A 369 5.93 -7.57 -5.85
CA ILE A 369 6.61 -6.82 -4.77
C ILE A 369 8.11 -6.64 -5.03
N ALA A 370 8.73 -7.53 -5.80
CA ALA A 370 10.13 -7.41 -6.19
C ALA A 370 10.39 -6.26 -7.19
N SER A 371 9.35 -5.71 -7.79
CA SER A 371 9.39 -4.68 -8.83
C SER A 371 8.69 -3.39 -8.41
N VAL A 372 8.53 -3.16 -7.10
CA VAL A 372 7.89 -1.94 -6.59
C VAL A 372 8.80 -0.74 -6.74
N HIS A 373 8.24 0.35 -7.22
CA HIS A 373 8.82 1.68 -7.18
C HIS A 373 8.32 2.41 -5.93
N HIS A 374 9.21 3.10 -5.25
CA HIS A 374 8.83 3.90 -4.08
C HIS A 374 8.52 5.33 -4.51
N ARG A 375 7.53 5.91 -3.88
CA ARG A 375 7.35 7.36 -3.87
C ARG A 375 8.55 8.00 -3.16
N PRO A 376 8.96 9.26 -3.48
CA PRO A 376 10.20 9.83 -2.94
C PRO A 376 10.18 9.96 -1.41
N LYS A 377 11.26 9.54 -0.76
CA LYS A 377 11.46 9.70 0.69
C LYS A 377 12.07 11.07 0.98
N VAL A 378 11.24 12.10 0.94
CA VAL A 378 11.64 13.51 1.18
C VAL A 378 10.77 14.11 2.27
N PRO A 379 11.34 14.94 3.19
CA PRO A 379 10.57 15.51 4.30
C PRO A 379 9.31 16.28 3.88
N PRO A 380 9.29 17.09 2.79
CA PRO A 380 8.09 17.81 2.36
C PRO A 380 7.19 16.96 1.44
N TYR A 381 7.22 15.61 1.53
CA TYR A 381 6.47 14.74 0.61
C TYR A 381 4.96 15.08 0.50
N PRO A 382 4.21 15.41 1.56
CA PRO A 382 2.80 15.77 1.43
C PRO A 382 2.57 16.95 0.48
N GLU A 383 3.44 17.96 0.52
CA GLU A 383 3.39 19.12 -0.40
C GLU A 383 3.80 18.71 -1.83
N VAL A 384 4.86 17.92 -1.95
CA VAL A 384 5.34 17.37 -3.24
C VAL A 384 4.24 16.58 -3.93
N SER A 385 3.57 15.67 -3.20
CA SER A 385 2.49 14.88 -3.75
C SER A 385 1.27 15.72 -4.15
N SER A 386 0.90 16.70 -3.32
CA SER A 386 -0.21 17.63 -3.64
C SER A 386 0.04 18.40 -4.94
N ILE A 387 1.28 18.82 -5.19
CA ILE A 387 1.67 19.49 -6.43
C ILE A 387 1.56 18.53 -7.62
N LEU A 388 2.13 17.32 -7.50
CA LEU A 388 2.02 16.29 -8.54
C LEU A 388 0.56 15.98 -8.89
N GLN A 389 -0.25 15.69 -7.90
CA GLN A 389 -1.70 15.41 -8.07
C GLN A 389 -2.38 16.51 -8.85
N ARG A 390 -2.15 17.76 -8.50
CA ARG A 390 -2.78 18.90 -9.15
C ARG A 390 -2.42 19.00 -10.63
N TYR A 391 -1.14 18.94 -10.96
CA TYR A 391 -0.70 19.10 -12.35
C TYR A 391 -1.01 17.87 -13.21
N ILE A 392 -0.85 16.66 -12.70
CA ILE A 392 -1.26 15.44 -13.38
C ILE A 392 -2.78 15.48 -13.68
N HIS A 393 -3.59 15.83 -12.67
CA HIS A 393 -5.04 15.92 -12.85
C HIS A 393 -5.46 17.00 -13.86
N LEU A 394 -4.75 18.14 -13.92
CA LEU A 394 -4.98 19.16 -14.95
C LEU A 394 -4.72 18.61 -16.35
N ALA A 395 -3.67 17.81 -16.54
CA ALA A 395 -3.38 17.18 -17.82
C ALA A 395 -4.44 16.12 -18.18
N LEU A 396 -4.83 15.27 -17.25
CA LEU A 396 -5.86 14.25 -17.45
C LEU A 396 -7.23 14.87 -17.76
N ALA A 397 -7.52 16.03 -17.17
CA ALA A 397 -8.74 16.79 -17.46
C ALA A 397 -8.69 17.58 -18.78
N GLY A 398 -7.62 17.47 -19.58
CA GLY A 398 -7.43 18.17 -20.84
C GLY A 398 -7.24 19.68 -20.70
N LYS A 399 -6.89 20.17 -19.51
CA LYS A 399 -6.71 21.61 -19.21
C LYS A 399 -5.28 22.10 -19.41
N MET A 400 -4.32 21.19 -19.52
CA MET A 400 -2.91 21.49 -19.69
C MET A 400 -2.24 20.36 -20.48
N ALA A 401 -1.27 20.67 -21.32
CA ALA A 401 -0.50 19.63 -22.02
C ALA A 401 0.36 18.83 -21.02
N PRO A 402 0.55 17.50 -21.22
CA PRO A 402 1.31 16.68 -20.27
C PRO A 402 2.71 17.22 -19.96
N LYS A 403 3.45 17.62 -20.97
CA LYS A 403 4.81 18.19 -20.79
C LYS A 403 4.79 19.49 -19.98
N GLU A 404 3.88 20.39 -20.27
CA GLU A 404 3.71 21.65 -19.54
C GLU A 404 3.32 21.41 -18.08
N ALA A 405 2.40 20.48 -17.84
CA ALA A 405 1.97 20.11 -16.50
C ALA A 405 3.15 19.59 -15.65
N LEU A 406 3.96 18.69 -16.22
CA LEU A 406 5.11 18.14 -15.50
C LEU A 406 6.24 19.16 -15.32
N ASP A 407 6.46 20.08 -16.26
CA ASP A 407 7.46 21.15 -16.10
C ASP A 407 7.07 22.11 -14.98
N ASN A 408 5.79 22.50 -14.93
CA ASN A 408 5.28 23.35 -13.87
C ASN A 408 5.32 22.65 -12.50
N ALA A 409 4.94 21.37 -12.44
CA ALA A 409 5.03 20.57 -11.23
C ALA A 409 6.48 20.50 -10.72
N LYS A 410 7.44 20.21 -11.62
CA LYS A 410 8.85 20.14 -11.26
C LYS A 410 9.35 21.46 -10.69
N THR A 411 9.07 22.57 -11.37
CA THR A 411 9.51 23.92 -10.93
C THR A 411 9.00 24.23 -9.52
N GLU A 412 7.72 23.93 -9.25
CA GLU A 412 7.13 24.20 -7.94
C GLU A 412 7.69 23.27 -6.85
N ILE A 413 7.88 21.99 -7.18
CA ILE A 413 8.50 21.01 -6.27
C ILE A 413 9.94 21.38 -5.93
N GLU A 414 10.74 21.83 -6.90
CA GLU A 414 12.10 22.28 -6.67
C GLU A 414 12.15 23.44 -5.66
N VAL A 415 11.19 24.38 -5.73
CA VAL A 415 11.06 25.47 -4.73
C VAL A 415 10.73 24.93 -3.33
N VAL A 416 9.77 24.01 -3.22
CA VAL A 416 9.38 23.38 -1.93
C VAL A 416 10.55 22.61 -1.32
N MET A 417 11.36 21.97 -2.15
CA MET A 417 12.52 21.18 -1.73
C MET A 417 13.78 22.01 -1.49
N GLY A 418 13.78 23.29 -1.87
CA GLY A 418 14.97 24.17 -1.76
C GLY A 418 16.08 23.80 -2.75
N LEU A 419 15.76 23.30 -3.94
CA LEU A 419 16.66 22.87 -5.01
C LEU A 419 16.96 23.99 -6.00
#